data_8bb103106872ef0d6d998b3ae063a39d
#
_entry.id   8bb103106872ef0d6d998b3ae063a39d
#
_cell.length_a   1.000
_cell.length_b   1.000
_cell.length_c   1.000
_cell.angle_alpha   90.00
_cell.angle_beta   90.00
_cell.angle_gamma   90.00
#
_symmetry.space_group_name_H-M   'P 1'
#
loop_
_entity.id
_entity.type
_entity.pdbx_description
1 polymer ?
#
loop_
_entity_poly.entity_id
_entity_poly.type
_entity_poly.pdbx_seq_one_letter_code
_entity_poly.pdbx_strand_id
1 'polypeptide(L)'
;MSAQVSLELHHRISQFLFHEASLLDDWKFRDWLAQLDEEIRYTMRTTVNAQTRDRRKGIQPPTTWIFNDTKDQLERRIARLETGMAWAEEPPTTWIFNDTKDQLERRIARLETGMAWAEEPPSRTRHLISNCQVSETDIPNVFAVRVNYLLYRAQKERDETFYVGTRFDKVRRLEDDNWRLLERDIVLDQAVITSHNLSVLF
;
A
#
# COMPACT_ATOMS: atom_id res chain seq x y z
N MET A 1 -15.45 18.73 12.06
CA MET A 1 -15.73 18.73 10.61
C MET A 1 -14.45 19.19 9.94
N SER A 2 -13.74 18.33 9.19
CA SER A 2 -12.57 18.77 8.41
C SER A 2 -13.02 19.78 7.36
N ALA A 3 -12.23 20.84 7.16
CA ALA A 3 -12.52 21.86 6.15
C ALA A 3 -12.62 21.18 4.78
N GLN A 4 -13.69 21.47 4.07
CA GLN A 4 -13.93 20.91 2.74
C GLN A 4 -13.00 21.64 1.76
N VAL A 5 -12.10 20.89 1.12
CA VAL A 5 -11.19 21.45 0.11
C VAL A 5 -11.94 21.95 -1.13
N SER A 6 -11.32 22.83 -1.92
CA SER A 6 -11.93 23.30 -3.18
C SER A 6 -12.12 22.15 -4.18
N LEU A 7 -13.12 22.28 -5.05
CA LEU A 7 -13.39 21.29 -6.10
C LEU A 7 -12.17 21.11 -7.02
N GLU A 8 -11.47 22.18 -7.35
CA GLU A 8 -10.27 22.15 -8.18
C GLU A 8 -9.15 21.33 -7.50
N LEU A 9 -8.88 21.61 -6.22
CA LEU A 9 -7.88 20.89 -5.45
C LEU A 9 -8.22 19.40 -5.34
N HIS A 10 -9.47 19.08 -5.05
CA HIS A 10 -9.96 17.70 -5.02
C HIS A 10 -9.74 17.00 -6.36
N HIS A 11 -10.08 17.67 -7.47
CA HIS A 11 -9.89 17.14 -8.82
C HIS A 11 -8.42 16.86 -9.11
N ARG A 12 -7.53 17.80 -8.82
CA ARG A 12 -6.07 17.67 -9.07
C ARG A 12 -5.47 16.50 -8.30
N ILE A 13 -5.82 16.35 -7.02
CA ILE A 13 -5.35 15.23 -6.20
C ILE A 13 -5.91 13.91 -6.74
N SER A 14 -7.18 13.87 -7.14
CA SER A 14 -7.77 12.66 -7.73
C SER A 14 -7.07 12.27 -9.04
N GLN A 15 -6.75 13.24 -9.92
CA GLN A 15 -6.01 12.99 -11.15
C GLN A 15 -4.60 12.47 -10.88
N PHE A 16 -3.92 12.99 -9.86
CA PHE A 16 -2.62 12.47 -9.42
C PHE A 16 -2.71 10.99 -9.02
N LEU A 17 -3.71 10.60 -8.21
CA LEU A 17 -3.91 9.21 -7.80
C LEU A 17 -4.28 8.29 -8.97
N PHE A 18 -5.07 8.77 -9.93
CA PHE A 18 -5.43 7.98 -11.12
C PHE A 18 -4.22 7.78 -12.05
N HIS A 19 -3.40 8.81 -12.20
CA HIS A 19 -2.15 8.71 -12.96
C HIS A 19 -1.18 7.73 -12.30
N GLU A 20 -0.99 7.84 -10.99
CA GLU A 20 -0.16 6.96 -10.19
C GLU A 20 -0.58 5.49 -10.36
N ALA A 21 -1.88 5.19 -10.26
CA ALA A 21 -2.43 3.86 -10.48
C ALA A 21 -2.17 3.34 -11.91
N SER A 22 -2.31 4.22 -12.92
CA SER A 22 -2.03 3.85 -14.32
C SER A 22 -0.57 3.48 -14.55
N LEU A 23 0.37 4.14 -13.87
CA LEU A 23 1.79 3.80 -13.96
C LEU A 23 2.07 2.38 -13.45
N LEU A 24 1.40 1.96 -12.37
CA LEU A 24 1.52 0.59 -11.85
C LEU A 24 0.90 -0.44 -12.81
N ASP A 25 -0.27 -0.16 -13.36
CA ASP A 25 -0.98 -1.03 -14.31
C ASP A 25 -0.21 -1.20 -15.63
N ASP A 26 0.51 -0.18 -16.06
CA ASP A 26 1.34 -0.13 -17.26
C ASP A 26 2.78 -0.63 -17.04
N TRP A 27 3.12 -1.11 -15.85
CA TRP A 27 4.47 -1.56 -15.47
C TRP A 27 5.55 -0.47 -15.58
N LYS A 28 5.17 0.82 -15.47
CA LYS A 28 6.08 1.97 -15.46
C LYS A 28 6.59 2.27 -14.06
N PHE A 29 7.20 1.27 -13.43
CA PHE A 29 7.57 1.33 -12.01
C PHE A 29 8.58 2.43 -11.69
N ARG A 30 9.48 2.78 -12.62
CA ARG A 30 10.44 3.89 -12.43
C ARG A 30 9.75 5.24 -12.41
N ASP A 31 8.77 5.45 -13.30
CA ASP A 31 7.96 6.66 -13.33
C ASP A 31 7.08 6.75 -12.08
N TRP A 32 6.58 5.60 -11.60
CA TRP A 32 5.84 5.52 -10.35
C TRP A 32 6.71 5.88 -9.14
N LEU A 33 7.95 5.36 -9.03
CA LEU A 33 8.90 5.74 -7.97
C LEU A 33 9.18 7.24 -7.96
N ALA A 34 9.21 7.89 -9.12
CA ALA A 34 9.39 9.33 -9.22
C ALA A 34 8.20 10.13 -8.66
N GLN A 35 7.03 9.52 -8.48
CA GLN A 35 5.88 10.14 -7.81
C GLN A 35 5.96 10.07 -6.28
N LEU A 36 6.90 9.28 -5.72
CA LEU A 36 7.06 9.13 -4.29
C LEU A 36 7.96 10.22 -3.71
N ASP A 37 7.62 10.67 -2.51
CA ASP A 37 8.49 11.54 -1.71
C ASP A 37 9.70 10.73 -1.20
N GLU A 38 10.84 11.39 -0.96
CA GLU A 38 12.02 10.73 -0.39
C GLU A 38 11.75 10.17 1.01
N GLU A 39 10.83 10.80 1.73
CA GLU A 39 10.41 10.42 3.08
C GLU A 39 9.22 9.45 3.08
N ILE A 40 8.89 8.83 1.91
CA ILE A 40 7.72 7.95 1.79
C ILE A 40 7.70 6.87 2.86
N ARG A 41 6.54 6.71 3.47
CA ARG A 41 6.20 5.58 4.32
C ARG A 41 5.06 4.80 3.66
N TYR A 42 5.38 3.58 3.26
CA TYR A 42 4.45 2.72 2.52
C TYR A 42 4.14 1.48 3.34
N THR A 43 2.90 1.36 3.82
CA THR A 43 2.49 0.34 4.78
C THR A 43 1.27 -0.43 4.31
N MET A 44 1.16 -1.69 4.69
CA MET A 44 0.00 -2.52 4.42
C MET A 44 -0.33 -3.43 5.59
N ARG A 45 -1.60 -3.54 5.90
CA ARG A 45 -2.14 -4.40 6.97
C ARG A 45 -3.46 -5.04 6.56
N THR A 46 -3.81 -6.14 7.22
CA THR A 46 -5.13 -6.78 7.08
C THR A 46 -6.03 -6.37 8.24
N THR A 47 -7.35 -6.41 8.01
CA THR A 47 -8.33 -6.32 9.10
C THR A 47 -8.45 -7.67 9.80
N VAL A 48 -8.43 -7.64 11.13
CA VAL A 48 -8.76 -8.82 11.92
C VAL A 48 -10.26 -8.80 12.21
N ASN A 49 -11.00 -9.82 11.75
CA ASN A 49 -12.39 -10.01 12.14
C ASN A 49 -12.48 -10.50 13.59
N ALA A 50 -12.29 -9.60 14.54
CA ALA A 50 -12.60 -9.88 15.94
C ALA A 50 -14.13 -9.85 16.11
N GLN A 51 -14.72 -10.92 16.64
CA GLN A 51 -16.11 -10.90 17.07
C GLN A 51 -16.24 -9.92 18.25
N THR A 52 -16.58 -8.68 17.97
CA THR A 52 -16.89 -7.72 19.01
C THR A 52 -18.30 -7.98 19.53
N ARG A 53 -18.41 -8.22 20.84
CA ARG A 53 -19.69 -8.40 21.54
C ARG A 53 -20.60 -7.18 21.45
N ASP A 54 -20.06 -6.04 21.08
CA ASP A 54 -20.77 -4.76 20.93
C ASP A 54 -20.77 -4.27 19.50
N ARG A 55 -21.87 -4.57 18.79
CA ARG A 55 -22.10 -4.14 17.39
C ARG A 55 -22.18 -2.62 17.21
N ARG A 56 -22.29 -1.84 18.30
CA ARG A 56 -22.40 -0.37 18.24
C ARG A 56 -21.07 0.33 18.07
N LYS A 57 -19.96 -0.36 18.33
CA LYS A 57 -18.60 0.23 18.21
C LYS A 57 -18.05 0.30 16.79
N GLY A 58 -18.82 -0.20 15.82
CA GLY A 58 -18.35 -0.25 14.42
C GLY A 58 -17.13 -1.18 14.24
N ILE A 59 -16.73 -1.38 13.01
CA ILE A 59 -15.47 -2.05 12.67
C ILE A 59 -14.36 -1.04 12.94
N GLN A 60 -13.79 -1.06 14.14
CA GLN A 60 -12.58 -0.29 14.41
C GLN A 60 -11.39 -1.09 13.89
N PRO A 61 -10.43 -0.46 13.20
CA PRO A 61 -9.18 -1.13 12.88
C PRO A 61 -8.55 -1.60 14.20
N PRO A 62 -7.98 -2.82 14.25
CA PRO A 62 -7.42 -3.34 15.48
C PRO A 62 -6.37 -2.36 16.00
N THR A 63 -6.60 -1.82 17.19
CA THR A 63 -5.65 -0.96 17.93
C THR A 63 -4.50 -1.76 18.54
N THR A 64 -4.44 -3.05 18.31
CA THR A 64 -3.40 -3.92 18.81
C THR A 64 -2.17 -3.79 17.90
N TRP A 65 -1.19 -3.05 18.40
CA TRP A 65 0.16 -3.07 17.86
C TRP A 65 0.75 -4.45 18.13
N ILE A 66 0.84 -5.29 17.10
CA ILE A 66 1.46 -6.61 17.25
C ILE A 66 2.98 -6.53 17.11
N PHE A 67 3.53 -5.40 16.61
CA PHE A 67 4.97 -5.17 16.58
C PHE A 67 5.35 -3.73 16.87
N ASN A 68 6.22 -3.61 17.85
CA ASN A 68 7.12 -2.48 18.05
C ASN A 68 8.54 -3.07 17.93
N ASP A 69 8.90 -3.51 16.71
CA ASP A 69 10.18 -4.15 16.45
C ASP A 69 11.31 -3.13 16.60
N THR A 70 12.26 -3.44 17.47
CA THR A 70 13.52 -2.73 17.55
C THR A 70 14.38 -3.05 16.32
N LYS A 71 15.36 -2.21 16.02
CA LYS A 71 16.30 -2.40 14.90
C LYS A 71 16.93 -3.81 14.90
N ASP A 72 17.28 -4.33 16.07
CA ASP A 72 17.86 -5.66 16.30
C ASP A 72 16.87 -6.79 15.91
N GLN A 73 15.57 -6.61 16.15
CA GLN A 73 14.54 -7.57 15.76
C GLN A 73 14.31 -7.57 14.23
N LEU A 74 14.39 -6.42 13.59
CA LEU A 74 14.35 -6.30 12.13
C LEU A 74 15.58 -6.94 11.46
N GLU A 75 16.76 -6.74 12.00
CA GLU A 75 18.00 -7.36 11.51
C GLU A 75 17.95 -8.89 11.58
N ARG A 76 17.45 -9.45 12.69
CA ARG A 76 17.24 -10.90 12.84
C ARG A 76 16.20 -11.45 11.85
N ARG A 77 15.22 -10.66 11.50
CA ARG A 77 14.20 -11.02 10.53
C ARG A 77 14.77 -11.07 9.12
N ILE A 78 15.58 -10.09 8.74
CA ILE A 78 16.28 -10.04 7.47
C ILE A 78 17.24 -11.24 7.34
N ALA A 79 18.03 -11.51 8.36
CA ALA A 79 18.95 -12.65 8.38
C ALA A 79 18.23 -14.00 8.19
N ARG A 80 17.02 -14.17 8.76
CA ARG A 80 16.21 -15.38 8.56
C ARG A 80 15.66 -15.51 7.14
N LEU A 81 15.28 -14.41 6.52
CA LEU A 81 14.84 -14.38 5.12
C LEU A 81 15.97 -14.70 4.15
N GLU A 82 17.19 -14.25 4.46
CA GLU A 82 18.39 -14.52 3.66
C GLU A 82 18.88 -15.98 3.76
N THR A 83 18.64 -16.63 4.91
CA THR A 83 19.08 -18.02 5.15
C THR A 83 18.06 -19.08 4.73
N GLY A 84 16.87 -18.71 4.26
CA GLY A 84 15.82 -19.65 3.84
C GLY A 84 15.21 -20.49 4.96
N MET A 85 15.50 -20.20 6.24
CA MET A 85 15.01 -20.93 7.42
C MET A 85 13.70 -20.37 7.99
N ALA A 86 12.83 -19.78 7.17
CA ALA A 86 11.59 -19.17 7.61
C ALA A 86 10.43 -20.16 7.81
N TRP A 87 10.66 -21.32 8.47
CA TRP A 87 9.62 -22.30 8.77
C TRP A 87 9.29 -22.41 10.28
N ALA A 88 9.60 -21.41 11.09
CA ALA A 88 9.26 -21.44 12.52
C ALA A 88 8.11 -20.46 12.81
N GLU A 89 7.07 -20.98 13.45
CA GLU A 89 5.87 -20.33 13.95
C GLU A 89 6.12 -18.91 14.45
N GLU A 90 5.75 -17.90 13.64
CA GLU A 90 5.63 -16.52 14.11
C GLU A 90 4.16 -16.20 14.37
N PRO A 91 3.86 -15.46 15.46
CA PRO A 91 2.50 -14.97 15.67
C PRO A 91 2.06 -14.09 14.49
N PRO A 92 0.76 -14.04 14.17
CA PRO A 92 0.28 -13.36 12.96
C PRO A 92 0.66 -11.88 12.99
N THR A 93 1.58 -11.51 12.11
CA THR A 93 1.96 -10.12 11.86
C THR A 93 0.78 -9.38 11.24
N THR A 94 0.33 -8.31 11.86
CA THR A 94 -0.73 -7.45 11.30
C THR A 94 -0.24 -6.65 10.09
N TRP A 95 1.07 -6.44 9.98
CA TRP A 95 1.71 -5.77 8.86
C TRP A 95 2.15 -6.78 7.80
N ILE A 96 1.70 -6.58 6.56
CA ILE A 96 2.15 -7.37 5.43
C ILE A 96 3.47 -6.79 4.91
N PHE A 97 3.60 -5.47 4.88
CA PHE A 97 4.84 -4.75 4.63
C PHE A 97 4.79 -3.33 5.21
N ASN A 98 5.97 -2.76 5.43
CA ASN A 98 6.19 -1.39 5.89
C ASN A 98 7.46 -0.89 5.20
N ASP A 99 7.32 -0.45 3.95
CA ASP A 99 8.43 -0.17 3.05
C ASP A 99 8.79 1.33 3.03
N THR A 100 10.07 1.61 3.07
CA THR A 100 10.67 2.90 2.71
C THR A 100 10.88 2.98 1.20
N LYS A 101 11.26 4.15 0.67
CA LYS A 101 11.56 4.32 -0.76
C LYS A 101 12.63 3.35 -1.26
N ASP A 102 13.74 3.20 -0.52
CA ASP A 102 14.82 2.26 -0.84
C ASP A 102 14.32 0.79 -0.90
N GLN A 103 13.42 0.40 -0.01
CA GLN A 103 12.82 -0.93 -0.02
C GLN A 103 11.88 -1.13 -1.21
N LEU A 104 11.09 -0.13 -1.59
CA LEU A 104 10.27 -0.15 -2.79
C LEU A 104 11.13 -0.22 -4.07
N GLU A 105 12.23 0.52 -4.13
CA GLU A 105 13.20 0.44 -5.23
C GLU A 105 13.78 -0.96 -5.40
N ARG A 106 14.15 -1.63 -4.32
CA ARG A 106 14.63 -3.03 -4.34
C ARG A 106 13.54 -4.01 -4.78
N ARG A 107 12.27 -3.78 -4.42
CA ARG A 107 11.16 -4.60 -4.91
C ARG A 107 10.99 -4.45 -6.41
N ILE A 108 11.03 -3.23 -6.92
CA ILE A 108 10.94 -2.93 -8.35
C ILE A 108 12.11 -3.54 -9.11
N ALA A 109 13.34 -3.36 -8.62
CA ALA A 109 14.53 -3.96 -9.26
C ALA A 109 14.40 -5.48 -9.43
N ARG A 110 13.82 -6.19 -8.45
CA ARG A 110 13.55 -7.64 -8.58
C ARG A 110 12.50 -7.95 -9.64
N LEU A 111 11.48 -7.14 -9.81
CA LEU A 111 10.47 -7.31 -10.87
C LEU A 111 11.08 -7.09 -12.25
N GLU A 112 11.96 -6.08 -12.39
CA GLU A 112 12.62 -5.74 -13.66
C GLU A 112 13.68 -6.76 -14.10
N THR A 113 14.33 -7.46 -13.18
CA THR A 113 15.39 -8.43 -13.52
C THR A 113 14.87 -9.77 -14.03
N GLY A 114 13.53 -10.01 -14.03
CA GLY A 114 12.96 -11.32 -14.36
C GLY A 114 13.31 -12.42 -13.38
N MET A 115 14.07 -12.13 -12.31
CA MET A 115 14.38 -13.10 -11.24
C MET A 115 13.22 -13.30 -10.26
N ALA A 116 12.16 -12.51 -10.39
CA ALA A 116 10.89 -12.73 -9.66
C ALA A 116 10.11 -13.87 -10.34
N TRP A 117 10.59 -15.10 -10.22
CA TRP A 117 9.95 -16.30 -10.81
C TRP A 117 8.46 -16.42 -10.47
N ALA A 118 8.01 -15.81 -9.37
CA ALA A 118 6.61 -15.74 -8.99
C ALA A 118 5.79 -14.82 -9.94
N GLU A 119 6.44 -13.94 -10.71
CA GLU A 119 5.85 -13.07 -11.72
C GLU A 119 6.22 -13.50 -13.16
N GLU A 120 6.52 -14.77 -13.36
CA GLU A 120 6.76 -15.33 -14.70
C GLU A 120 5.62 -16.30 -15.08
N PRO A 121 4.76 -16.01 -16.09
CA PRO A 121 4.70 -14.76 -16.85
C PRO A 121 4.19 -13.58 -16.00
N PRO A 122 4.47 -12.32 -16.42
CA PRO A 122 4.04 -11.13 -15.69
C PRO A 122 2.54 -11.10 -15.44
N SER A 123 2.13 -10.73 -14.22
CA SER A 123 0.72 -10.54 -13.92
C SER A 123 0.17 -9.26 -14.55
N ARG A 124 -1.09 -9.27 -14.92
CA ARG A 124 -1.83 -8.09 -15.31
C ARG A 124 -2.55 -7.55 -14.10
N THR A 125 -2.39 -6.28 -13.83
CA THR A 125 -3.06 -5.58 -12.74
C THR A 125 -4.06 -4.55 -13.26
N ARG A 126 -5.04 -4.24 -12.44
CA ARG A 126 -5.95 -3.14 -12.65
C ARG A 126 -6.35 -2.53 -11.32
N HIS A 127 -5.93 -1.28 -11.11
CA HIS A 127 -6.26 -0.50 -9.93
C HIS A 127 -7.53 0.31 -10.16
N LEU A 128 -8.56 0.07 -9.38
CA LEU A 128 -9.80 0.85 -9.38
C LEU A 128 -9.86 1.66 -8.08
N ILE A 129 -9.81 2.97 -8.21
CA ILE A 129 -9.84 3.92 -7.10
C ILE A 129 -11.18 4.64 -7.10
N SER A 130 -11.83 4.69 -5.95
CA SER A 130 -13.14 5.31 -5.79
C SER A 130 -13.31 5.98 -4.42
N ASN A 131 -14.43 6.70 -4.27
CA ASN A 131 -14.80 7.35 -3.00
C ASN A 131 -13.68 8.24 -2.42
N CYS A 132 -13.02 8.99 -3.30
CA CYS A 132 -11.94 9.89 -2.92
C CYS A 132 -12.44 10.98 -1.98
N GLN A 133 -11.87 11.06 -0.80
CA GLN A 133 -12.13 12.08 0.21
C GLN A 133 -10.82 12.78 0.54
N VAL A 134 -10.78 14.10 0.35
CA VAL A 134 -9.59 14.91 0.57
C VAL A 134 -9.84 15.87 1.72
N SER A 135 -8.87 16.02 2.61
CA SER A 135 -8.90 16.97 3.71
C SER A 135 -7.54 17.62 3.93
N GLU A 136 -7.55 18.83 4.45
CA GLU A 136 -6.34 19.51 4.90
C GLU A 136 -5.73 18.80 6.12
N THR A 137 -4.43 18.94 6.29
CA THR A 137 -3.70 18.49 7.49
C THR A 137 -3.10 19.71 8.22
N ASP A 138 -2.56 19.49 9.41
CA ASP A 138 -1.84 20.52 10.16
C ASP A 138 -0.49 20.90 9.53
N ILE A 139 -0.03 20.14 8.53
CA ILE A 139 1.22 20.38 7.82
C ILE A 139 0.91 21.15 6.53
N PRO A 140 1.51 22.33 6.33
CA PRO A 140 1.30 23.11 5.12
C PRO A 140 1.63 22.31 3.84
N ASN A 141 0.81 22.45 2.80
CA ASN A 141 0.94 21.76 1.51
C ASN A 141 0.88 20.24 1.58
N VAL A 142 0.42 19.66 2.70
CA VAL A 142 0.17 18.23 2.84
C VAL A 142 -1.33 17.98 3.03
N PHE A 143 -1.88 17.08 2.23
CA PHE A 143 -3.30 16.74 2.23
C PHE A 143 -3.49 15.26 2.58
N ALA A 144 -4.43 14.98 3.47
CA ALA A 144 -4.85 13.62 3.77
C ALA A 144 -5.93 13.19 2.78
N VAL A 145 -5.75 12.01 2.23
CA VAL A 145 -6.66 11.43 1.24
C VAL A 145 -7.08 10.04 1.69
N ARG A 146 -8.38 9.81 1.69
CA ARG A 146 -8.96 8.49 1.90
C ARG A 146 -9.63 8.03 0.61
N VAL A 147 -9.32 6.81 0.16
CA VAL A 147 -9.94 6.20 -1.01
C VAL A 147 -10.32 4.75 -0.72
N ASN A 148 -11.38 4.29 -1.32
CA ASN A 148 -11.62 2.85 -1.47
C ASN A 148 -10.91 2.38 -2.73
N TYR A 149 -10.32 1.19 -2.69
CA TYR A 149 -9.67 0.63 -3.85
C TYR A 149 -10.02 -0.86 -4.02
N LEU A 150 -9.94 -1.27 -5.27
CA LEU A 150 -9.95 -2.65 -5.69
C LEU A 150 -8.78 -2.84 -6.64
N LEU A 151 -7.91 -3.80 -6.33
CA LEU A 151 -6.85 -4.25 -7.21
C LEU A 151 -7.21 -5.63 -7.74
N TYR A 152 -7.46 -5.71 -9.05
CA TYR A 152 -7.57 -6.96 -9.77
C TYR A 152 -6.19 -7.39 -10.25
N ARG A 153 -5.85 -8.67 -10.06
CA ARG A 153 -4.64 -9.29 -10.57
C ARG A 153 -5.01 -10.58 -11.29
N ALA A 154 -4.53 -10.73 -12.52
CA ALA A 154 -4.63 -11.97 -13.29
C ALA A 154 -3.23 -12.42 -13.72
N GLN A 155 -2.90 -13.68 -13.50
CA GLN A 155 -1.67 -14.32 -13.94
C GLN A 155 -1.98 -15.73 -14.44
N LYS A 156 -1.38 -16.13 -15.56
CA LYS A 156 -1.67 -17.43 -16.20
C LYS A 156 -3.17 -17.58 -16.54
N GLU A 157 -3.63 -18.81 -16.77
CA GLU A 157 -4.98 -19.07 -17.24
C GLU A 157 -6.05 -19.06 -16.14
N ARG A 158 -5.67 -19.25 -14.87
CA ARG A 158 -6.60 -19.49 -13.76
C ARG A 158 -6.24 -18.81 -12.45
N ASP A 159 -5.21 -17.98 -12.45
CA ASP A 159 -4.78 -17.27 -11.23
C ASP A 159 -5.32 -15.84 -11.24
N GLU A 160 -6.51 -15.68 -10.70
CA GLU A 160 -7.16 -14.38 -10.53
C GLU A 160 -7.30 -14.07 -9.05
N THR A 161 -6.96 -12.86 -8.66
CA THR A 161 -7.04 -12.39 -7.28
C THR A 161 -7.56 -10.97 -7.24
N PHE A 162 -8.41 -10.71 -6.25
CA PHE A 162 -8.90 -9.38 -5.93
C PHE A 162 -8.38 -8.98 -4.54
N TYR A 163 -7.89 -7.76 -4.44
CA TYR A 163 -7.58 -7.12 -3.16
C TYR A 163 -8.49 -5.92 -3.01
N VAL A 164 -9.25 -5.89 -1.94
CA VAL A 164 -10.24 -4.83 -1.66
C VAL A 164 -9.92 -4.20 -0.32
N GLY A 165 -10.04 -2.89 -0.25
CA GLY A 165 -9.78 -2.20 1.01
C GLY A 165 -9.87 -0.68 0.91
N THR A 166 -9.33 -0.05 1.94
CA THR A 166 -9.22 1.39 2.05
C THR A 166 -7.75 1.78 2.10
N ARG A 167 -7.39 2.85 1.38
CA ARG A 167 -6.08 3.50 1.49
C ARG A 167 -6.24 4.83 2.20
N PHE A 168 -5.27 5.11 3.05
CA PHE A 168 -5.08 6.40 3.70
C PHE A 168 -3.75 6.95 3.20
N ASP A 169 -3.82 7.92 2.30
CA ASP A 169 -2.67 8.52 1.67
C ASP A 169 -2.42 9.93 2.25
N LYS A 170 -1.16 10.36 2.31
CA LYS A 170 -0.79 11.76 2.44
C LYS A 170 -0.06 12.19 1.18
N VAL A 171 -0.53 13.25 0.56
CA VAL A 171 0.08 13.81 -0.64
C VAL A 171 0.63 15.21 -0.34
N ARG A 172 1.84 15.49 -0.81
CA ARG A 172 2.52 16.78 -0.66
C ARG A 172 2.47 17.52 -1.98
N ARG A 173 2.07 18.79 -1.92
CA ARG A 173 2.17 19.72 -3.04
C ARG A 173 3.54 20.37 -3.03
N LEU A 174 4.26 20.33 -4.15
CA LEU A 174 5.56 20.96 -4.33
C LEU A 174 5.41 22.42 -4.81
N GLU A 175 6.51 23.17 -4.78
CA GLU A 175 6.53 24.59 -5.20
C GLU A 175 6.20 24.77 -6.70
N ASP A 176 6.57 23.81 -7.54
CA ASP A 176 6.25 23.75 -8.97
C ASP A 176 4.85 23.25 -9.29
N ASP A 177 3.99 23.17 -8.25
CA ASP A 177 2.62 22.70 -8.33
C ASP A 177 2.47 21.19 -8.69
N ASN A 178 3.56 20.43 -8.64
CA ASN A 178 3.58 18.98 -8.72
C ASN A 178 3.23 18.33 -7.38
N TRP A 179 2.97 17.02 -7.42
CA TRP A 179 2.54 16.24 -6.27
C TRP A 179 3.52 15.11 -5.98
N ARG A 180 3.64 14.75 -4.70
CA ARG A 180 4.37 13.57 -4.25
C ARG A 180 3.54 12.81 -3.22
N LEU A 181 3.61 11.48 -3.29
CA LEU A 181 3.05 10.61 -2.27
C LEU A 181 4.02 10.52 -1.10
N LEU A 182 3.61 11.05 0.06
CA LEU A 182 4.41 11.12 1.29
C LEU A 182 4.15 9.93 2.22
N GLU A 183 2.92 9.45 2.28
CA GLU A 183 2.53 8.32 3.13
C GLU A 183 1.41 7.55 2.45
N ARG A 184 1.47 6.22 2.52
CA ARG A 184 0.38 5.32 2.13
C ARG A 184 0.22 4.24 3.16
N ASP A 185 -0.96 4.17 3.77
CA ASP A 185 -1.38 3.08 4.65
C ASP A 185 -2.54 2.34 3.99
N ILE A 186 -2.29 1.09 3.62
CA ILE A 186 -3.23 0.22 2.93
C ILE A 186 -3.86 -0.70 3.96
N VAL A 187 -5.18 -0.67 4.07
CA VAL A 187 -5.96 -1.53 4.96
C VAL A 187 -6.81 -2.45 4.11
N LEU A 188 -6.44 -3.74 4.06
CA LEU A 188 -7.23 -4.74 3.35
C LEU A 188 -8.44 -5.17 4.17
N ASP A 189 -9.58 -5.34 3.49
CA ASP A 189 -10.79 -5.87 4.09
C ASP A 189 -10.71 -7.40 4.29
N GLN A 190 -9.83 -8.08 3.52
CA GLN A 190 -9.56 -9.50 3.69
C GLN A 190 -8.76 -9.74 4.97
N ALA A 191 -9.28 -10.61 5.84
CA ALA A 191 -8.55 -11.07 7.02
C ALA A 191 -7.42 -12.05 6.67
N VAL A 192 -7.54 -12.76 5.55
CA VAL A 192 -6.57 -13.73 5.03
C VAL A 192 -6.32 -13.45 3.56
N ILE A 193 -5.06 -13.35 3.18
CA ILE A 193 -4.65 -13.21 1.79
C ILE A 193 -4.51 -14.62 1.21
N THR A 194 -5.32 -14.92 0.20
CA THR A 194 -5.36 -16.25 -0.44
C THR A 194 -4.45 -16.34 -1.66
N SER A 195 -3.84 -15.25 -2.10
CA SER A 195 -2.89 -15.27 -3.21
C SER A 195 -1.60 -15.99 -2.85
N HIS A 196 -1.02 -16.68 -3.81
CA HIS A 196 0.23 -17.42 -3.64
C HIS A 196 1.45 -16.50 -3.42
N ASN A 197 1.36 -15.23 -3.79
CA ASN A 197 2.39 -14.22 -3.57
C ASN A 197 1.79 -12.81 -3.50
N LEU A 198 2.55 -11.88 -2.95
CA LEU A 198 2.27 -10.44 -2.89
C LEU A 198 3.36 -9.66 -3.63
N SER A 199 3.57 -9.99 -4.89
CA SER A 199 4.54 -9.33 -5.77
C SER A 199 4.03 -8.01 -6.37
N VAL A 200 2.73 -7.74 -6.25
CA VAL A 200 2.11 -6.50 -6.73
C VAL A 200 2.33 -5.32 -5.79
N LEU A 201 2.29 -4.12 -6.36
CA LEU A 201 2.24 -2.85 -5.65
C LEU A 201 0.77 -2.35 -5.60
N PHE A 202 0.43 -1.51 -4.60
CA PHE A 202 -0.95 -1.13 -4.28
C PHE A 202 -1.16 0.38 -4.32
#